data_693e8c9e4ac116accfd9573df97f5033
#
_entry.id   693e8c9e4ac116accfd9573df97f5033
#
_cell.length_a   1.000
_cell.length_b   1.000
_cell.length_c   1.000
_cell.angle_alpha   90.00
_cell.angle_beta   90.00
_cell.angle_gamma   90.00
#
_symmetry.space_group_name_H-M   'P 1'
#
loop_
_entity.id
_entity.type
_entity.pdbx_description
1 polymer ?
#
loop_
_entity_poly.entity_id
_entity_poly.type
_entity_poly.pdbx_seq_one_letter_code
_entity_poly.pdbx_strand_id
1 'polypeptide(L)'
;MLKKILIGLGSFIVLLLAAAFILPIVYKGKIEIMVKEEINKSLNAKVDFASYDLTIFSSFPNLSIELNNLSVVNQSPFEGDTLAGMKQLSLTIDIMSVIGGGQIDIKSVQMKEPRIHLIVLKDGKANWDIAKEDSSKTEASSEPSKFKV
;
A
#
# COMPACT_ATOMS: atom_id res chain seq x y z
N MET A 1 -36.01 -32.59 6.02
CA MET A 1 -34.55 -32.50 6.26
C MET A 1 -33.92 -31.40 5.43
N LEU A 2 -34.20 -31.29 4.12
CA LEU A 2 -33.62 -30.31 3.19
C LEU A 2 -33.77 -28.84 3.66
N LYS A 3 -34.97 -28.44 4.13
CA LYS A 3 -35.22 -27.09 4.67
C LYS A 3 -34.30 -26.70 5.85
N LYS A 4 -34.01 -27.62 6.76
CA LYS A 4 -33.12 -27.34 7.91
C LYS A 4 -31.67 -27.19 7.47
N ILE A 5 -31.24 -27.94 6.46
CA ILE A 5 -29.90 -27.83 5.88
C ILE A 5 -29.74 -26.49 5.13
N LEU A 6 -30.74 -26.08 4.35
CA LEU A 6 -30.75 -24.78 3.65
C LEU A 6 -30.74 -23.60 4.61
N ILE A 7 -31.50 -23.67 5.72
CA ILE A 7 -31.49 -22.62 6.75
C ILE A 7 -30.14 -22.58 7.46
N GLY A 8 -29.54 -23.74 7.78
CA GLY A 8 -28.21 -23.81 8.39
C GLY A 8 -27.12 -23.24 7.47
N LEU A 9 -27.14 -23.59 6.19
CA LEU A 9 -26.21 -23.08 5.17
C LEU A 9 -26.37 -21.57 4.99
N GLY A 10 -27.63 -21.07 4.91
CA GLY A 10 -27.93 -19.65 4.80
C GLY A 10 -27.43 -18.87 6.02
N SER A 11 -27.68 -19.39 7.22
CA SER A 11 -27.20 -18.77 8.47
C SER A 11 -25.67 -18.75 8.54
N PHE A 12 -25.00 -19.80 8.10
CA PHE A 12 -23.53 -19.86 8.05
C PHE A 12 -22.95 -18.84 7.07
N ILE A 13 -23.55 -18.68 5.88
CA ILE A 13 -23.14 -17.69 4.89
C ILE A 13 -23.33 -16.26 5.44
N VAL A 14 -24.46 -15.99 6.09
CA VAL A 14 -24.71 -14.68 6.72
C VAL A 14 -23.70 -14.40 7.81
N LEU A 15 -23.34 -15.37 8.62
CA LEU A 15 -22.35 -15.23 9.68
C LEU A 15 -20.93 -14.99 9.12
N LEU A 16 -20.56 -15.68 8.03
CA LEU A 16 -19.30 -15.42 7.33
C LEU A 16 -19.25 -14.01 6.72
N LEU A 17 -20.34 -13.57 6.09
CA LEU A 17 -20.44 -12.22 5.55
C LEU A 17 -20.35 -11.18 6.69
N ALA A 18 -21.08 -11.37 7.80
CA ALA A 18 -21.00 -10.48 8.95
C ALA A 18 -19.58 -10.41 9.52
N ALA A 19 -18.89 -11.55 9.66
CA ALA A 19 -17.50 -11.58 10.09
C ALA A 19 -16.57 -10.84 9.11
N ALA A 20 -16.74 -11.04 7.81
CA ALA A 20 -15.96 -10.36 6.78
C ALA A 20 -16.13 -8.84 6.81
N PHE A 21 -17.28 -8.33 7.25
CA PHE A 21 -17.54 -6.90 7.42
C PHE A 21 -17.07 -6.37 8.77
N ILE A 22 -17.24 -7.13 9.85
CA ILE A 22 -16.95 -6.67 11.21
C ILE A 22 -15.46 -6.74 11.52
N LEU A 23 -14.76 -7.81 11.08
CA LEU A 23 -13.34 -7.99 11.36
C LEU A 23 -12.46 -6.81 10.91
N PRO A 24 -12.57 -6.28 9.69
CA PRO A 24 -11.77 -5.13 9.27
C PRO A 24 -12.00 -3.88 10.13
N ILE A 25 -13.25 -3.68 10.58
CA ILE A 25 -13.61 -2.51 11.40
C ILE A 25 -13.00 -2.62 12.80
N VAL A 26 -13.10 -3.78 13.43
CA VAL A 26 -12.58 -4.02 14.78
C VAL A 26 -11.05 -4.03 14.82
N TYR A 27 -10.41 -4.55 13.78
CA TYR A 27 -8.95 -4.66 13.71
C TYR A 27 -8.27 -3.51 12.95
N LYS A 28 -9.03 -2.49 12.51
CA LYS A 28 -8.51 -1.35 11.72
C LYS A 28 -7.23 -0.76 12.32
N GLY A 29 -7.21 -0.48 13.62
CA GLY A 29 -6.02 0.09 14.27
C GLY A 29 -4.81 -0.84 14.29
N LYS A 30 -5.00 -2.15 14.46
CA LYS A 30 -3.89 -3.12 14.43
C LYS A 30 -3.31 -3.26 13.02
N ILE A 31 -4.17 -3.31 12.00
CA ILE A 31 -3.76 -3.38 10.60
C ILE A 31 -2.96 -2.13 10.24
N GLU A 32 -3.39 -0.95 10.66
CA GLU A 32 -2.67 0.32 10.42
C GLU A 32 -1.25 0.28 10.98
N ILE A 33 -1.09 -0.14 12.24
CA ILE A 33 0.22 -0.25 12.88
C ILE A 33 1.11 -1.24 12.12
N MET A 34 0.59 -2.44 11.81
CA MET A 34 1.36 -3.46 11.07
C MET A 34 1.79 -2.98 9.69
N VAL A 35 0.90 -2.30 8.95
CA VAL A 35 1.23 -1.75 7.62
C VAL A 35 2.30 -0.66 7.73
N LYS A 36 2.18 0.28 8.68
CA LYS A 36 3.20 1.31 8.93
C LYS A 36 4.55 0.69 9.29
N GLU A 37 4.56 -0.30 10.17
CA GLU A 37 5.79 -0.97 10.58
C GLU A 37 6.45 -1.70 9.41
N GLU A 38 5.70 -2.41 8.59
CA GLU A 38 6.24 -3.18 7.46
C GLU A 38 6.81 -2.27 6.37
N ILE A 39 6.10 -1.19 6.03
CA ILE A 39 6.59 -0.17 5.11
C ILE A 39 7.90 0.45 5.65
N ASN A 40 7.92 0.85 6.92
CA ASN A 40 9.08 1.49 7.53
C ASN A 40 10.28 0.53 7.71
N LYS A 41 10.05 -0.79 7.78
CA LYS A 41 11.14 -1.77 7.75
C LYS A 41 11.82 -1.85 6.39
N SER A 42 11.06 -1.69 5.31
CA SER A 42 11.54 -1.83 3.92
C SER A 42 12.16 -0.53 3.37
N LEU A 43 12.00 0.59 4.05
CA LEU A 43 12.45 1.90 3.57
C LEU A 43 13.45 2.56 4.52
N ASN A 44 14.38 3.33 3.94
CA ASN A 44 15.25 4.28 4.62
C ASN A 44 14.55 5.65 4.79
N ALA A 45 13.28 5.62 5.13
CA ALA A 45 12.44 6.78 5.37
C ALA A 45 11.37 6.41 6.40
N LYS A 46 10.84 7.41 7.08
CA LYS A 46 9.69 7.25 7.96
C LYS A 46 8.43 7.61 7.20
N VAL A 47 7.60 6.61 6.92
CA VAL A 47 6.29 6.77 6.30
C VAL A 47 5.22 6.80 7.39
N ASP A 48 4.37 7.81 7.34
CA ASP A 48 3.24 7.96 8.25
C ASP A 48 2.01 8.48 7.51
N PHE A 49 0.82 8.15 8.00
CA PHE A 49 -0.47 8.62 7.48
C PHE A 49 -1.48 8.69 8.62
N ALA A 50 -2.46 9.60 8.52
CA ALA A 50 -3.45 9.81 9.58
C ALA A 50 -4.54 8.74 9.61
N SER A 51 -4.95 8.25 8.44
CA SER A 51 -5.94 7.17 8.31
C SER A 51 -5.81 6.48 6.97
N TYR A 52 -6.39 5.28 6.88
CA TYR A 52 -6.54 4.56 5.63
C TYR A 52 -7.97 4.08 5.44
N ASP A 53 -8.39 3.95 4.21
CA ASP A 53 -9.67 3.38 3.82
C ASP A 53 -9.46 2.33 2.72
N LEU A 54 -10.14 1.19 2.87
CA LEU A 54 -10.13 0.09 1.92
C LEU A 54 -11.53 -0.05 1.32
N THR A 55 -11.62 0.00 0.00
CA THR A 55 -12.89 -0.12 -0.70
C THR A 55 -12.80 -1.17 -1.81
N ILE A 56 -13.66 -2.17 -1.74
CA ILE A 56 -13.80 -3.21 -2.77
C ILE A 56 -15.06 -2.96 -3.60
N PHE A 57 -16.15 -2.51 -2.95
CA PHE A 57 -17.47 -2.46 -3.57
C PHE A 57 -17.62 -1.43 -4.68
N SER A 58 -17.02 -0.25 -4.54
CA SER A 58 -17.11 0.80 -5.57
C SER A 58 -16.16 0.58 -6.75
N SER A 59 -15.15 -0.26 -6.57
CA SER A 59 -14.11 -0.53 -7.56
C SER A 59 -14.07 -1.99 -8.03
N PHE A 60 -15.06 -2.82 -7.62
CA PHE A 60 -15.09 -4.23 -7.98
C PHE A 60 -14.93 -4.45 -9.50
N PRO A 61 -14.07 -5.37 -9.95
CA PRO A 61 -13.31 -6.38 -9.19
C PRO A 61 -11.97 -5.88 -8.62
N ASN A 62 -11.75 -4.58 -8.50
CA ASN A 62 -10.51 -4.00 -8.00
C ASN A 62 -10.61 -3.69 -6.50
N LEU A 63 -9.46 -3.56 -5.85
CA LEU A 63 -9.30 -3.06 -4.50
C LEU A 63 -8.77 -1.63 -4.55
N SER A 64 -9.47 -0.69 -3.91
CA SER A 64 -8.98 0.68 -3.74
C SER A 64 -8.51 0.90 -2.31
N ILE A 65 -7.31 1.44 -2.19
CA ILE A 65 -6.66 1.82 -0.93
C ILE A 65 -6.50 3.33 -0.94
N GLU A 66 -7.03 4.01 0.06
CA GLU A 66 -6.82 5.44 0.27
C GLU A 66 -6.01 5.67 1.54
N LEU A 67 -4.92 6.44 1.44
CA LEU A 67 -4.13 6.92 2.57
C LEU A 67 -4.33 8.42 2.70
N ASN A 68 -4.75 8.88 3.88
CA ASN A 68 -4.99 10.29 4.16
C ASN A 68 -3.84 10.90 4.94
N ASN A 69 -3.44 12.12 4.56
CA ASN A 69 -2.33 12.87 5.13
C ASN A 69 -1.03 12.05 5.16
N LEU A 70 -0.69 11.48 4.02
CA LEU A 70 0.55 10.72 3.86
C LEU A 70 1.76 11.66 3.95
N SER A 71 2.77 11.25 4.71
CA SER A 71 4.08 11.89 4.79
C SER A 71 5.20 10.86 4.71
N VAL A 72 6.23 11.19 3.97
CA VAL A 72 7.47 10.43 3.85
C VAL A 72 8.62 11.32 4.27
N VAL A 73 9.20 11.06 5.43
CA VAL A 73 10.29 11.83 6.01
C VAL A 73 11.58 11.04 5.89
N ASN A 74 12.59 11.65 5.29
CA ASN A 74 13.89 11.01 5.11
C ASN A 74 14.60 10.73 6.44
N GLN A 75 15.42 9.68 6.41
CA GLN A 75 16.42 9.38 7.44
C GLN A 75 17.81 9.80 6.95
N SER A 76 18.83 9.60 7.80
CA SER A 76 20.22 9.93 7.44
C SER A 76 20.60 9.41 6.02
N PRO A 77 21.27 10.26 5.18
CA PRO A 77 21.88 11.57 5.48
C PRO A 77 20.97 12.78 5.28
N PHE A 78 19.68 12.61 4.99
CA PHE A 78 18.69 13.69 4.76
C PHE A 78 17.74 13.85 5.94
N GLU A 79 18.23 13.67 7.14
CA GLU A 79 17.43 13.57 8.36
C GLU A 79 16.56 14.81 8.59
N GLY A 80 15.24 14.59 8.75
CA GLY A 80 14.25 15.64 8.98
C GLY A 80 13.65 16.26 7.71
N ASP A 81 14.22 16.04 6.53
CA ASP A 81 13.62 16.51 5.29
C ASP A 81 12.41 15.66 4.89
N THR A 82 11.31 16.33 4.54
CA THR A 82 10.12 15.65 4.04
C THR A 82 10.26 15.46 2.52
N LEU A 83 10.53 14.23 2.10
CA LEU A 83 10.61 13.86 0.69
C LEU A 83 9.27 14.05 -0.02
N ALA A 84 8.20 13.56 0.58
CA ALA A 84 6.86 13.65 0.01
C ALA A 84 5.81 13.83 1.09
N GLY A 85 4.84 14.70 0.82
CA GLY A 85 3.64 14.87 1.62
C GLY A 85 2.44 15.05 0.72
N MET A 86 1.30 14.48 1.07
CA MET A 86 0.07 14.63 0.29
C MET A 86 -1.17 14.46 1.15
N LYS A 87 -2.22 15.18 0.80
CA LYS A 87 -3.49 15.10 1.52
C LYS A 87 -4.14 13.75 1.35
N GLN A 88 -4.02 13.14 0.17
CA GLN A 88 -4.57 11.83 -0.11
C GLN A 88 -3.76 11.13 -1.21
N LEU A 89 -3.46 9.85 -0.98
CA LEU A 89 -2.96 8.92 -1.98
C LEU A 89 -4.01 7.83 -2.16
N SER A 90 -4.49 7.66 -3.39
CA SER A 90 -5.44 6.59 -3.73
C SER A 90 -4.79 5.63 -4.72
N LEU A 91 -4.76 4.37 -4.38
CA LEU A 91 -4.25 3.27 -5.21
C LEU A 91 -5.40 2.34 -5.56
N THR A 92 -5.55 2.01 -6.84
CA THR A 92 -6.47 0.96 -7.28
C THR A 92 -5.66 -0.19 -7.85
N ILE A 93 -5.82 -1.37 -7.30
CA ILE A 93 -5.11 -2.58 -7.67
C ILE A 93 -6.08 -3.68 -8.08
N ASP A 94 -5.63 -4.56 -8.97
CA ASP A 94 -6.38 -5.74 -9.37
C ASP A 94 -6.36 -6.76 -8.23
N ILE A 95 -7.54 -7.12 -7.70
CA ILE A 95 -7.63 -8.04 -6.58
C ILE A 95 -7.17 -9.46 -6.95
N MET A 96 -7.33 -9.85 -8.22
CA MET A 96 -6.92 -11.16 -8.67
C MET A 96 -5.40 -11.28 -8.76
N SER A 97 -4.69 -10.19 -9.06
CA SER A 97 -3.22 -10.16 -9.03
C SER A 97 -2.67 -10.35 -7.61
N VAL A 98 -3.38 -9.82 -6.61
CA VAL A 98 -3.01 -9.99 -5.18
C VAL A 98 -3.24 -11.43 -4.71
N ILE A 99 -4.40 -12.00 -5.02
CA ILE A 99 -4.78 -13.36 -4.61
C ILE A 99 -3.94 -14.41 -5.33
N GLY A 100 -3.60 -14.16 -6.60
CA GLY A 100 -2.81 -15.08 -7.43
C GLY A 100 -1.35 -15.20 -7.02
N GLY A 101 -0.84 -14.37 -6.09
CA GLY A 101 0.54 -14.41 -5.60
C GLY A 101 1.58 -14.01 -6.65
N GLY A 102 1.15 -13.40 -7.75
CA GLY A 102 2.02 -12.90 -8.81
C GLY A 102 2.44 -11.43 -8.60
N GLN A 103 2.81 -10.78 -9.69
CA GLN A 103 3.10 -9.35 -9.68
C GLN A 103 1.80 -8.56 -9.45
N ILE A 104 1.84 -7.60 -8.51
CA ILE A 104 0.69 -6.74 -8.21
C ILE A 104 0.43 -5.80 -9.40
N ASP A 105 -0.79 -5.85 -9.94
CA ASP A 105 -1.21 -5.02 -11.06
C ASP A 105 -1.92 -3.75 -10.54
N ILE A 106 -1.22 -2.61 -10.67
CA ILE A 106 -1.72 -1.29 -10.27
C ILE A 106 -2.49 -0.68 -11.45
N LYS A 107 -3.80 -0.49 -11.27
CA LYS A 107 -4.69 0.08 -12.29
C LYS A 107 -4.71 1.60 -12.26
N SER A 108 -4.57 2.23 -11.08
CA SER A 108 -4.62 3.68 -10.94
C SER A 108 -3.84 4.14 -9.72
N VAL A 109 -3.18 5.28 -9.87
CA VAL A 109 -2.54 6.04 -8.77
C VAL A 109 -3.06 7.47 -8.86
N GLN A 110 -3.68 7.96 -7.79
CA GLN A 110 -4.17 9.33 -7.71
C GLN A 110 -3.60 10.00 -6.46
N MET A 111 -3.12 11.22 -6.62
CA MET A 111 -2.56 12.03 -5.54
C MET A 111 -3.32 13.36 -5.46
N LYS A 112 -3.72 13.75 -4.24
CA LYS A 112 -4.30 15.07 -3.97
C LYS A 112 -3.29 15.92 -3.20
N GLU A 113 -3.08 17.13 -3.69
CA GLU A 113 -2.19 18.13 -3.09
C GLU A 113 -0.79 17.57 -2.79
N PRO A 114 -0.10 16.94 -3.79
CA PRO A 114 1.23 16.41 -3.56
C PRO A 114 2.24 17.53 -3.39
N ARG A 115 3.14 17.37 -2.43
CA ARG A 115 4.31 18.22 -2.19
C ARG A 115 5.51 17.28 -2.19
N ILE A 116 6.44 17.48 -3.12
CA ILE A 116 7.62 16.64 -3.27
C ILE A 116 8.84 17.54 -3.18
N HIS A 117 9.81 17.18 -2.35
CA HIS A 117 11.06 17.89 -2.16
C HIS A 117 12.23 16.98 -2.50
N LEU A 118 12.87 17.24 -3.63
CA LEU A 118 13.98 16.44 -4.15
C LEU A 118 15.31 17.13 -3.84
N ILE A 119 16.24 16.39 -3.22
CA ILE A 119 17.56 16.85 -2.83
C ILE A 119 18.61 15.88 -3.35
N VAL A 120 19.68 16.41 -3.93
CA VAL A 120 20.89 15.66 -4.26
C VAL A 120 22.09 16.29 -3.55
N LEU A 121 22.83 15.49 -2.81
CA LEU A 121 24.04 15.94 -2.14
C LEU A 121 25.21 16.02 -3.14
N LYS A 122 26.29 16.71 -2.74
CA LYS A 122 27.49 16.85 -3.56
C LYS A 122 28.20 15.53 -3.86
N ASP A 123 27.98 14.50 -3.05
CA ASP A 123 28.49 13.15 -3.24
C ASP A 123 27.60 12.29 -4.17
N GLY A 124 26.54 12.89 -4.74
CA GLY A 124 25.61 12.22 -5.66
C GLY A 124 24.47 11.48 -5.02
N LYS A 125 24.40 11.40 -3.68
CA LYS A 125 23.27 10.75 -3.00
C LYS A 125 22.00 11.56 -3.20
N ALA A 126 20.90 10.86 -3.46
CA ALA A 126 19.58 11.41 -3.68
C ALA A 126 18.61 11.04 -2.56
N ASN A 127 17.77 11.99 -2.14
CA ASN A 127 16.85 11.75 -1.02
C ASN A 127 15.65 10.87 -1.39
N TRP A 128 15.44 10.58 -2.66
CA TRP A 128 14.41 9.63 -3.14
C TRP A 128 14.88 8.19 -3.22
N ASP A 129 16.18 7.93 -3.02
CA ASP A 129 16.75 6.60 -2.95
C ASP A 129 16.55 6.02 -1.55
N ILE A 130 15.27 5.76 -1.24
CA ILE A 130 14.82 5.33 0.08
C ILE A 130 14.62 3.82 0.21
N ALA A 131 14.70 3.05 -0.87
CA ALA A 131 14.57 1.60 -0.81
C ALA A 131 15.77 1.00 -0.08
N LYS A 132 15.51 0.15 0.91
CA LYS A 132 16.58 -0.68 1.49
C LYS A 132 16.94 -1.77 0.51
N GLU A 133 18.25 -2.00 0.31
CA GLU A 133 18.70 -3.15 -0.45
C GLU A 133 18.30 -4.43 0.28
N ASP A 134 17.36 -5.17 -0.31
CA ASP A 134 17.07 -6.53 0.13
C ASP A 134 18.30 -7.41 -0.19
N SER A 135 18.93 -7.92 0.85
CA SER A 135 20.09 -8.83 0.76
C SER A 135 19.77 -10.17 0.05
N SER A 136 18.57 -10.32 -0.49
CA SER A 136 18.05 -11.55 -1.12
C SER A 136 17.81 -11.45 -2.62
N LYS A 137 18.10 -10.31 -3.29
CA LYS A 137 18.03 -10.19 -4.75
C LYS A 137 19.33 -9.65 -5.34
N THR A 138 20.34 -10.49 -5.34
CA THR A 138 21.42 -10.42 -6.31
C THR A 138 20.87 -10.89 -7.65
N GLU A 139 21.12 -10.09 -8.71
CA GLU A 139 20.89 -10.38 -10.12
C GLU A 139 19.47 -10.24 -10.68
N ALA A 140 19.10 -9.00 -10.99
CA ALA A 140 18.30 -8.73 -12.18
C ALA A 140 18.86 -7.45 -12.85
N SER A 141 19.78 -7.66 -13.77
CA SER A 141 20.17 -6.86 -14.94
C SER A 141 19.72 -5.39 -14.99
N SER A 142 20.69 -4.51 -14.83
CA SER A 142 20.70 -3.16 -15.37
C SER A 142 20.67 -3.21 -16.90
N GLU A 143 19.52 -3.35 -17.53
CA GLU A 143 19.36 -2.95 -18.93
C GLU A 143 18.88 -1.51 -18.96
N PRO A 144 19.63 -0.60 -19.61
CA PRO A 144 19.16 0.76 -19.84
C PRO A 144 17.97 0.71 -20.80
N SER A 145 16.82 1.21 -20.34
CA SER A 145 15.64 1.39 -21.21
C SER A 145 16.01 2.30 -22.38
N LYS A 146 16.14 1.72 -23.57
CA LYS A 146 16.28 2.47 -24.82
C LYS A 146 14.93 3.13 -25.14
N PHE A 147 14.77 4.39 -24.75
CA PHE A 147 13.76 5.24 -25.34
C PHE A 147 14.11 5.43 -26.81
N LYS A 148 13.30 4.87 -27.72
CA LYS A 148 13.29 5.28 -29.12
C LYS A 148 12.36 6.49 -29.23
N VAL A 149 12.93 7.61 -29.67
CA VAL A 149 12.22 8.78 -30.17
C VAL A 149 11.61 8.45 -31.53
#